data_85ed508861c40ef7a4161b8c12740813
#
_entry.id   85ed508861c40ef7a4161b8c12740813
#
_cell.length_a   1.000
_cell.length_b   1.000
_cell.length_c   1.000
_cell.angle_alpha   90.00
_cell.angle_beta   90.00
_cell.angle_gamma   90.00
#
_symmetry.space_group_name_H-M   'P 1'
#
loop_
_entity.id
_entity.type
_entity.pdbx_description
1 polymer ?
#
loop_
_entity_poly.entity_id
_entity_poly.type
_entity_poly.pdbx_seq_one_letter_code
_entity_poly.pdbx_strand_id
1 'polypeptide(L)'
;MIRNNTCFYYGARRGSSYLLILSVSMIIALIGLSGLIAARIDHKIATTTSDATEARFYALAAIELGIFAIDADPLNWRMAIHNGALPVDMPIGNGSLSLLIVDPFDNDLLNDSSESILMTGIGAKGIARHKVQVTVVFTGGVTSFMPGSWKQVVD
;
A
#
# COMPACT_ATOMS: atom_id res chain seq x y z
N MET A 1 64.68 25.17 63.30
CA MET A 1 63.34 24.60 63.43
C MET A 1 62.46 25.27 62.37
N ILE A 2 62.36 24.62 61.17
CA ILE A 2 61.69 25.19 59.99
C ILE A 2 60.39 24.38 59.83
N ARG A 3 59.29 25.06 60.07
CA ARG A 3 57.91 24.50 59.82
C ARG A 3 57.53 24.71 58.37
N ASN A 4 57.55 23.64 57.59
CA ASN A 4 56.94 23.63 56.26
C ASN A 4 55.44 23.52 56.36
N ASN A 5 54.75 24.64 56.16
CA ASN A 5 53.30 24.65 55.92
C ASN A 5 53.03 24.34 54.43
N THR A 6 52.72 23.10 54.13
CA THR A 6 52.11 22.72 52.81
C THR A 6 50.63 23.03 52.90
N CYS A 7 50.26 24.20 52.32
CA CYS A 7 48.86 24.50 52.00
C CYS A 7 48.42 23.60 50.86
N PHE A 8 47.62 22.59 51.18
CA PHE A 8 46.88 21.85 50.16
C PHE A 8 45.78 22.74 49.58
N TYR A 9 46.00 23.20 48.36
CA TYR A 9 45.00 23.87 47.57
C TYR A 9 43.87 22.86 47.17
N TYR A 10 42.82 22.79 47.98
CA TYR A 10 41.55 22.12 47.65
C TYR A 10 40.63 23.11 46.94
N GLY A 11 41.12 23.63 45.80
CA GLY A 11 40.33 24.55 45.01
C GLY A 11 40.18 24.05 43.56
N ALA A 12 38.95 23.91 43.12
CA ALA A 12 38.54 23.73 41.74
C ALA A 12 38.20 22.31 41.26
N ARG A 13 37.35 21.56 41.95
CA ARG A 13 36.68 20.39 41.33
C ARG A 13 35.15 20.51 41.14
N ARG A 14 34.57 21.65 41.50
CA ARG A 14 33.10 21.85 41.36
C ARG A 14 32.63 22.07 39.90
N GLY A 15 33.45 22.63 39.01
CA GLY A 15 33.13 22.84 37.62
C GLY A 15 33.17 21.57 36.73
N SER A 16 34.06 20.63 37.09
CA SER A 16 34.21 19.37 36.35
C SER A 16 33.00 18.45 36.46
N SER A 17 32.37 18.38 37.64
CA SER A 17 31.16 17.56 37.85
C SER A 17 29.96 18.09 37.08
N TYR A 18 29.82 19.41 36.95
CA TYR A 18 28.73 20.02 36.19
C TYR A 18 28.86 19.73 34.69
N LEU A 19 30.05 19.84 34.13
CA LEU A 19 30.34 19.51 32.72
C LEU A 19 30.08 18.03 32.40
N LEU A 20 30.41 17.15 33.35
CA LEU A 20 30.17 15.71 33.22
C LEU A 20 28.66 15.41 33.20
N ILE A 21 27.88 16.00 34.09
CA ILE A 21 26.42 15.84 34.12
C ILE A 21 25.80 16.38 32.83
N LEU A 22 26.24 17.54 32.35
CA LEU A 22 25.73 18.14 31.12
C LEU A 22 26.03 17.25 29.91
N SER A 23 27.25 16.71 29.79
CA SER A 23 27.62 15.84 28.68
C SER A 23 26.86 14.52 28.70
N VAL A 24 26.67 13.90 29.87
CA VAL A 24 25.86 12.69 29.99
C VAL A 24 24.40 12.96 29.62
N SER A 25 23.83 14.06 30.10
CA SER A 25 22.45 14.45 29.75
C SER A 25 22.27 14.68 28.27
N MET A 26 23.26 15.28 27.60
CA MET A 26 23.25 15.47 26.15
C MET A 26 23.31 14.16 25.37
N ILE A 27 24.13 13.21 25.82
CA ILE A 27 24.20 11.86 25.20
C ILE A 27 22.88 11.13 25.35
N ILE A 28 22.26 11.16 26.55
CA ILE A 28 20.96 10.54 26.76
C ILE A 28 19.89 11.17 25.87
N ALA A 29 19.89 12.49 25.74
CA ALA A 29 18.95 13.20 24.87
C ALA A 29 19.14 12.82 23.39
N LEU A 30 20.37 12.67 22.92
CA LEU A 30 20.66 12.24 21.54
C LEU A 30 20.23 10.80 21.27
N ILE A 31 20.46 9.89 22.23
CA ILE A 31 19.99 8.50 22.14
C ILE A 31 18.47 8.46 22.12
N GLY A 32 17.80 9.20 22.99
CA GLY A 32 16.34 9.29 23.03
C GLY A 32 15.74 9.84 21.74
N LEU A 33 16.35 10.88 21.15
CA LEU A 33 15.90 11.47 19.90
C LEU A 33 16.07 10.48 18.72
N SER A 34 17.21 9.78 18.65
CA SER A 34 17.45 8.78 17.61
C SER A 34 16.47 7.62 17.69
N GLY A 35 16.15 7.15 18.90
CA GLY A 35 15.10 6.15 19.11
C GLY A 35 13.72 6.59 18.65
N LEU A 36 13.36 7.85 18.90
CA LEU A 36 12.08 8.42 18.42
C LEU A 36 11.99 8.50 16.89
N ILE A 37 13.11 8.87 16.25
CA ILE A 37 13.17 8.91 14.77
C ILE A 37 13.02 7.50 14.21
N ALA A 38 13.73 6.51 14.76
CA ALA A 38 13.59 5.12 14.33
C ALA A 38 12.15 4.62 14.48
N ALA A 39 11.51 4.84 15.62
CA ALA A 39 10.13 4.45 15.85
C ALA A 39 9.14 5.10 14.86
N ARG A 40 9.35 6.36 14.48
CA ARG A 40 8.54 7.03 13.45
C ARG A 40 8.71 6.41 12.06
N ILE A 41 9.94 6.03 11.71
CA ILE A 41 10.22 5.37 10.43
C ILE A 41 9.56 3.99 10.40
N ASP A 42 9.71 3.20 11.46
CA ASP A 42 9.09 1.88 11.56
C ASP A 42 7.56 1.95 11.47
N HIS A 43 6.95 2.90 12.16
CA HIS A 43 5.50 3.13 12.05
C HIS A 43 5.07 3.49 10.63
N LYS A 44 5.83 4.37 9.95
CA LYS A 44 5.53 4.75 8.57
C LYS A 44 5.69 3.58 7.61
N ILE A 45 6.71 2.74 7.77
CA ILE A 45 6.89 1.52 6.98
C ILE A 45 5.73 0.56 7.21
N ALA A 46 5.34 0.32 8.46
CA ALA A 46 4.23 -0.57 8.79
C ALA A 46 2.91 -0.09 8.16
N THR A 47 2.59 1.21 8.23
CA THR A 47 1.38 1.75 7.62
C THR A 47 1.40 1.65 6.10
N THR A 48 2.51 1.99 5.44
CA THR A 48 2.62 1.89 3.97
C THR A 48 2.54 0.44 3.49
N THR A 49 3.10 -0.51 4.23
CA THR A 49 3.01 -1.94 3.89
C THR A 49 1.58 -2.45 4.04
N SER A 50 0.88 -2.04 5.10
CA SER A 50 -0.55 -2.35 5.30
C SER A 50 -1.40 -1.78 4.16
N ASP A 51 -1.20 -0.50 3.82
CA ASP A 51 -1.93 0.16 2.73
C ASP A 51 -1.70 -0.53 1.38
N ALA A 52 -0.46 -0.96 1.08
CA ALA A 52 -0.14 -1.68 -0.14
C ALA A 52 -0.83 -3.06 -0.19
N THR A 53 -0.90 -3.75 0.94
CA THR A 53 -1.58 -5.04 1.05
C THR A 53 -3.10 -4.87 0.86
N GLU A 54 -3.71 -3.89 1.51
CA GLU A 54 -5.14 -3.59 1.34
C GLU A 54 -5.46 -3.16 -0.09
N ALA A 55 -4.64 -2.30 -0.72
CA ALA A 55 -4.82 -1.92 -2.11
C ALA A 55 -4.80 -3.14 -3.05
N ARG A 56 -3.93 -4.13 -2.78
CA ARG A 56 -3.92 -5.38 -3.54
C ARG A 56 -5.21 -6.17 -3.36
N PHE A 57 -5.73 -6.29 -2.14
CA PHE A 57 -7.00 -6.97 -1.90
C PHE A 57 -8.17 -6.26 -2.58
N TYR A 58 -8.20 -4.92 -2.61
CA TYR A 58 -9.22 -4.16 -3.32
C TYR A 58 -9.14 -4.40 -4.84
N ALA A 59 -7.94 -4.49 -5.40
CA ALA A 59 -7.77 -4.82 -6.82
C ALA A 59 -8.30 -6.22 -7.17
N LEU A 60 -8.05 -7.22 -6.31
CA LEU A 60 -8.60 -8.56 -6.50
C LEU A 60 -10.12 -8.59 -6.32
N ALA A 61 -10.63 -7.91 -5.29
CA ALA A 61 -12.08 -7.80 -5.06
C ALA A 61 -12.81 -7.13 -6.22
N ALA A 62 -12.16 -6.17 -6.92
CA ALA A 62 -12.71 -5.56 -8.11
C ALA A 62 -12.92 -6.60 -9.24
N ILE A 63 -11.97 -7.50 -9.45
CA ILE A 63 -12.10 -8.58 -10.44
C ILE A 63 -13.21 -9.55 -10.05
N GLU A 64 -13.27 -9.97 -8.79
CA GLU A 64 -14.33 -10.85 -8.28
C GLU A 64 -15.72 -10.22 -8.45
N LEU A 65 -15.85 -8.93 -8.16
CA LEU A 65 -17.08 -8.18 -8.39
C LEU A 65 -17.48 -8.17 -9.87
N GLY A 66 -16.51 -8.04 -10.77
CA GLY A 66 -16.73 -8.11 -12.21
C GLY A 66 -17.25 -9.48 -12.66
N ILE A 67 -16.65 -10.55 -12.16
CA ILE A 67 -17.13 -11.92 -12.45
C ILE A 67 -18.55 -12.11 -11.91
N PHE A 68 -18.80 -11.67 -10.67
CA PHE A 68 -20.13 -11.72 -10.10
C PHE A 68 -21.18 -10.96 -10.95
N ALA A 69 -20.82 -9.80 -11.46
CA ALA A 69 -21.71 -9.02 -12.34
C ALA A 69 -21.99 -9.73 -13.67
N ILE A 70 -20.99 -10.40 -14.24
CA ILE A 70 -21.12 -11.22 -15.47
C ILE A 70 -22.04 -12.42 -15.21
N ASP A 71 -21.82 -13.13 -14.12
CA ASP A 71 -22.61 -14.33 -13.77
C ASP A 71 -24.03 -13.98 -13.37
N ALA A 72 -24.27 -12.79 -12.82
CA ALA A 72 -25.60 -12.31 -12.45
C ALA A 72 -26.49 -11.99 -13.64
N ASP A 73 -25.93 -11.50 -14.75
CA ASP A 73 -26.66 -11.22 -16.00
C ASP A 73 -25.82 -11.61 -17.23
N PRO A 74 -25.70 -12.91 -17.53
CA PRO A 74 -24.85 -13.41 -18.60
C PRO A 74 -25.18 -12.88 -20.00
N LEU A 75 -26.38 -12.39 -20.19
CA LEU A 75 -26.84 -11.92 -21.53
C LEU A 75 -26.59 -10.44 -21.76
N ASN A 76 -26.69 -9.60 -20.71
CA ASN A 76 -26.71 -8.15 -20.89
C ASN A 76 -25.51 -7.44 -20.24
N TRP A 77 -24.64 -8.14 -19.53
CA TRP A 77 -23.51 -7.52 -18.82
C TRP A 77 -22.60 -6.70 -19.74
N ARG A 78 -22.39 -7.15 -21.00
CA ARG A 78 -21.55 -6.43 -21.98
C ARG A 78 -22.13 -5.06 -22.29
N MET A 79 -23.45 -4.99 -22.52
CA MET A 79 -24.13 -3.72 -22.75
C MET A 79 -24.12 -2.83 -21.51
N ALA A 80 -24.31 -3.41 -20.33
CA ALA A 80 -24.26 -2.66 -19.08
C ALA A 80 -22.86 -2.04 -18.84
N ILE A 81 -21.78 -2.78 -19.11
CA ILE A 81 -20.41 -2.31 -18.98
C ILE A 81 -20.04 -1.31 -20.08
N HIS A 82 -20.41 -1.56 -21.31
CA HIS A 82 -20.18 -0.65 -22.44
C HIS A 82 -20.76 0.74 -22.17
N ASN A 83 -21.90 0.81 -21.54
CA ASN A 83 -22.55 2.06 -21.12
C ASN A 83 -21.96 2.69 -19.84
N GLY A 84 -20.85 2.18 -19.34
CA GLY A 84 -20.18 2.72 -18.16
C GLY A 84 -20.86 2.38 -16.83
N ALA A 85 -21.67 1.31 -16.78
CA ALA A 85 -22.45 0.92 -15.61
C ALA A 85 -21.60 0.36 -14.45
N LEU A 86 -20.35 0.02 -14.69
CA LEU A 86 -19.45 -0.33 -13.59
C LEU A 86 -18.86 0.95 -13.00
N PRO A 87 -19.01 1.16 -11.69
CA PRO A 87 -18.52 2.37 -11.06
C PRO A 87 -17.01 2.45 -11.17
N VAL A 88 -16.56 3.56 -11.75
CA VAL A 88 -15.19 4.02 -11.62
C VAL A 88 -15.05 4.51 -10.18
N ASP A 89 -14.11 3.95 -9.41
CA ASP A 89 -13.84 4.30 -8.02
C ASP A 89 -14.99 4.05 -7.02
N MET A 90 -15.35 2.79 -6.83
CA MET A 90 -16.24 2.39 -5.73
C MET A 90 -15.50 2.53 -4.39
N PRO A 91 -16.01 3.36 -3.46
CA PRO A 91 -15.39 3.48 -2.14
C PRO A 91 -15.62 2.21 -1.32
N ILE A 92 -14.57 1.75 -0.65
CA ILE A 92 -14.62 0.60 0.26
C ILE A 92 -13.77 0.89 1.51
N GLY A 93 -14.41 0.98 2.66
CA GLY A 93 -13.72 1.38 3.89
C GLY A 93 -13.03 2.75 3.73
N ASN A 94 -11.71 2.78 3.90
CA ASN A 94 -10.88 3.98 3.72
C ASN A 94 -10.11 3.97 2.39
N GLY A 95 -10.50 3.14 1.44
CA GLY A 95 -9.90 3.04 0.11
C GLY A 95 -10.94 3.04 -0.99
N SER A 96 -10.51 2.69 -2.19
CA SER A 96 -11.40 2.51 -3.33
C SER A 96 -10.97 1.33 -4.19
N LEU A 97 -11.92 0.78 -4.90
CA LEU A 97 -11.69 -0.19 -5.96
C LEU A 97 -12.34 0.29 -7.25
N SER A 98 -11.72 -0.03 -8.36
CA SER A 98 -12.30 0.18 -9.69
C SER A 98 -12.00 -1.01 -10.58
N LEU A 99 -12.88 -1.23 -11.55
CA LEU A 99 -12.77 -2.30 -12.50
C LEU A 99 -12.82 -1.73 -13.91
N LEU A 100 -11.86 -2.12 -14.72
CA LEU A 100 -11.84 -1.85 -16.15
C LEU A 100 -11.95 -3.17 -16.90
N ILE A 101 -12.88 -3.25 -17.84
CA ILE A 101 -13.07 -4.41 -18.73
C ILE A 101 -12.91 -3.92 -20.15
N VAL A 102 -12.05 -4.60 -20.91
CA VAL A 102 -11.72 -4.23 -22.29
C VAL A 102 -11.68 -5.48 -23.13
N ASP A 103 -12.16 -5.38 -24.36
CA ASP A 103 -11.87 -6.36 -25.39
C ASP A 103 -10.45 -6.15 -25.90
N PRO A 104 -9.56 -7.16 -25.80
CA PRO A 104 -8.16 -7.03 -26.22
C PRO A 104 -7.97 -7.07 -27.75
N PHE A 105 -8.99 -7.42 -28.54
CA PHE A 105 -8.89 -7.58 -30.00
C PHE A 105 -9.23 -6.30 -30.74
N ASP A 106 -10.39 -5.73 -30.48
CA ASP A 106 -10.87 -4.55 -31.18
C ASP A 106 -11.46 -3.45 -30.30
N ASN A 107 -11.46 -3.69 -29.00
CA ASN A 107 -12.00 -2.77 -27.96
C ASN A 107 -13.52 -2.57 -28.06
N ASP A 108 -14.25 -3.48 -28.75
CA ASP A 108 -15.71 -3.48 -28.82
C ASP A 108 -16.31 -4.67 -28.09
N LEU A 109 -16.81 -4.46 -26.90
CA LEU A 109 -17.41 -5.49 -26.06
C LEU A 109 -18.74 -6.05 -26.63
N LEU A 110 -19.34 -5.42 -27.65
CA LEU A 110 -20.69 -5.77 -28.11
C LEU A 110 -20.71 -6.67 -29.34
N ASN A 111 -19.61 -6.74 -30.10
CA ASN A 111 -19.57 -7.41 -31.40
C ASN A 111 -19.56 -8.94 -31.31
N ASP A 112 -18.87 -9.54 -30.33
CA ASP A 112 -18.79 -11.00 -30.16
C ASP A 112 -18.89 -11.41 -28.67
N SER A 113 -19.91 -12.20 -28.38
CA SER A 113 -20.15 -12.68 -27.00
C SER A 113 -19.20 -13.80 -26.56
N SER A 114 -18.47 -14.43 -27.48
CA SER A 114 -17.56 -15.55 -27.22
C SER A 114 -16.11 -15.11 -27.02
N GLU A 115 -15.78 -13.87 -27.36
CA GLU A 115 -14.43 -13.33 -27.22
C GLU A 115 -14.01 -13.20 -25.76
N SER A 116 -12.71 -13.45 -25.56
CA SER A 116 -12.10 -13.25 -24.24
C SER A 116 -12.00 -11.77 -23.91
N ILE A 117 -12.13 -11.45 -22.65
CA ILE A 117 -12.00 -10.08 -22.14
C ILE A 117 -10.80 -9.93 -21.24
N LEU A 118 -10.28 -8.73 -21.19
CA LEU A 118 -9.22 -8.34 -20.28
C LEU A 118 -9.80 -7.54 -19.13
N MET A 119 -9.76 -8.11 -17.94
CA MET A 119 -10.22 -7.45 -16.73
C MET A 119 -9.03 -6.85 -15.97
N THR A 120 -9.11 -5.59 -15.61
CA THR A 120 -8.12 -4.89 -14.81
C THR A 120 -8.79 -4.39 -13.54
N GLY A 121 -8.46 -5.02 -12.41
CA GLY A 121 -8.85 -4.54 -11.10
C GLY A 121 -7.83 -3.54 -10.57
N ILE A 122 -8.29 -2.43 -10.06
CA ILE A 122 -7.49 -1.36 -9.50
C ILE A 122 -7.94 -1.15 -8.05
N GLY A 123 -7.01 -1.22 -7.12
CA GLY A 123 -7.24 -0.91 -5.72
C GLY A 123 -6.38 0.26 -5.26
N ALA A 124 -6.94 1.13 -4.44
CA ALA A 124 -6.24 2.26 -3.85
C ALA A 124 -6.50 2.35 -2.35
N LYS A 125 -5.44 2.63 -1.58
CA LYS A 125 -5.50 2.85 -0.14
C LYS A 125 -4.42 3.84 0.27
N GLY A 126 -4.81 4.98 0.82
CA GLY A 126 -3.86 6.06 1.11
C GLY A 126 -3.09 6.48 -0.14
N ILE A 127 -1.77 6.33 -0.12
CA ILE A 127 -0.91 6.59 -1.28
C ILE A 127 -0.63 5.33 -2.12
N ALA A 128 -0.98 4.15 -1.61
CA ALA A 128 -0.73 2.89 -2.30
C ALA A 128 -1.78 2.66 -3.39
N ARG A 129 -1.32 2.24 -4.55
CA ARG A 129 -2.16 1.79 -5.68
C ARG A 129 -1.65 0.43 -6.14
N HIS A 130 -2.58 -0.43 -6.49
CA HIS A 130 -2.27 -1.75 -7.02
C HIS A 130 -3.18 -2.06 -8.19
N LYS A 131 -2.60 -2.60 -9.27
CA LYS A 131 -3.35 -3.02 -10.47
C LYS A 131 -3.09 -4.50 -10.71
N VAL A 132 -4.15 -5.24 -10.89
CA VAL A 132 -4.09 -6.66 -11.27
C VAL A 132 -4.90 -6.84 -12.55
N GLN A 133 -4.33 -7.57 -13.48
CA GLN A 133 -4.95 -7.85 -14.78
C GLN A 133 -5.10 -9.35 -14.97
N VAL A 134 -6.21 -9.77 -15.55
CA VAL A 134 -6.50 -11.16 -15.86
C VAL A 134 -7.32 -11.26 -17.14
N THR A 135 -7.06 -12.30 -17.95
CA THR A 135 -7.88 -12.62 -19.09
C THR A 135 -8.98 -13.59 -18.68
N VAL A 136 -10.20 -13.26 -19.04
CA VAL A 136 -11.39 -14.07 -18.81
C VAL A 136 -11.86 -14.65 -20.13
N VAL A 137 -12.16 -15.94 -20.16
CA VAL A 137 -12.63 -16.66 -21.32
C VAL A 137 -14.02 -17.25 -21.08
N PHE A 138 -14.81 -17.30 -22.12
CA PHE A 138 -16.16 -17.83 -22.10
C PHE A 138 -16.19 -19.16 -22.86
N THR A 139 -16.48 -20.26 -22.19
CA THR A 139 -16.55 -21.59 -22.80
C THR A 139 -17.84 -22.27 -22.42
N GLY A 140 -18.71 -22.48 -23.41
CA GLY A 140 -20.00 -23.17 -23.16
C GLY A 140 -20.93 -22.46 -22.19
N GLY A 141 -20.88 -21.14 -22.11
CA GLY A 141 -21.67 -20.32 -21.17
C GLY A 141 -21.11 -20.26 -19.74
N VAL A 142 -19.91 -20.77 -19.53
CA VAL A 142 -19.19 -20.69 -18.24
C VAL A 142 -18.08 -19.68 -18.34
N THR A 143 -18.03 -18.79 -17.36
CA THR A 143 -16.96 -17.80 -17.19
C THR A 143 -15.78 -18.44 -16.48
N SER A 144 -14.57 -18.33 -17.03
CA SER A 144 -13.37 -18.87 -16.41
C SER A 144 -12.15 -17.99 -16.66
N PHE A 145 -11.19 -18.05 -15.74
CA PHE A 145 -9.90 -17.36 -15.92
C PHE A 145 -8.98 -18.17 -16.83
N MET A 146 -8.35 -17.50 -17.78
CA MET A 146 -7.29 -18.14 -18.58
C MET A 146 -6.10 -18.48 -17.68
N PRO A 147 -5.67 -19.75 -17.61
CA PRO A 147 -4.52 -20.14 -16.80
C PRO A 147 -3.27 -19.34 -17.13
N GLY A 148 -2.57 -18.84 -16.12
CA GLY A 148 -1.34 -18.07 -16.29
C GLY A 148 -1.52 -16.63 -16.78
N SER A 149 -2.75 -16.13 -16.93
CA SER A 149 -3.02 -14.77 -17.41
C SER A 149 -2.94 -13.68 -16.31
N TRP A 150 -2.87 -14.08 -15.05
CA TRP A 150 -2.75 -13.15 -13.96
C TRP A 150 -1.45 -12.36 -14.02
N LYS A 151 -1.55 -11.04 -14.06
CA LYS A 151 -0.40 -10.13 -14.10
C LYS A 151 -0.60 -8.98 -13.12
N GLN A 152 0.46 -8.63 -12.42
CA GLN A 152 0.54 -7.35 -11.74
C GLN A 152 0.99 -6.30 -12.75
N VAL A 153 0.26 -5.21 -12.85
CA VAL A 153 0.60 -4.07 -13.73
C VAL A 153 1.24 -2.99 -12.87
N VAL A 154 2.45 -2.60 -13.24
CA VAL A 154 3.17 -1.49 -12.60
C VAL A 154 3.02 -0.28 -13.52
N ASP A 155 2.63 0.85 -12.95
CA ASP A 155 2.56 2.14 -13.68
C ASP A 155 3.94 2.74 -13.86
#